data_dd32d1390cb8314825875a7f132d3f83
#
_entry.id   dd32d1390cb8314825875a7f132d3f83
#
_cell.length_a   1.000
_cell.length_b   1.000
_cell.length_c   1.000
_cell.angle_alpha   90.00
_cell.angle_beta   90.00
_cell.angle_gamma   90.00
#
_symmetry.space_group_name_H-M   'P 1'
#
loop_
_entity.id
_entity.type
_entity.pdbx_description
1 polymer ?
#
loop_
_entity_poly.entity_id
_entity_poly.type
_entity_poly.pdbx_seq_one_letter_code
_entity_poly.pdbx_strand_id
1 'polypeptide(L)'
;MLFDNLEYLSVENQTTDFPKHFHETFCISLIHNGIEQIDFDNQTLFSEKGSISITNPYEIHSNPLTDKSICLKFDTIYLSNDLMKFLLNGQNIKFTNRIINSKKANQLFMDLKYAMDTRNSDVIEFSLKQFVNTLKIYSQVNPKEYSEQNLYGFKDVNNYIEHNICDKFCLVELSKMANINKYGFVKKFKASTGMTPMNYILMKKIFSSKTLINPNMELTELAYQYNFCDLAHFSKTFKHYIGISPKKFKDNLI
;
A
#
# COMPACT_ATOMS: atom_id res chain seq x y z
N MET A 1 10.46 15.96 7.40
CA MET A 1 10.44 15.62 8.85
C MET A 1 10.39 14.11 9.03
N LEU A 2 10.71 13.55 10.20
CA LEU A 2 10.77 12.09 10.42
C LEU A 2 9.43 11.38 10.16
N PHE A 3 8.30 12.09 10.31
CA PHE A 3 6.94 11.57 10.16
C PHE A 3 6.29 11.84 8.80
N ASP A 4 7.00 12.41 7.83
CA ASP A 4 6.46 12.63 6.47
C ASP A 4 6.11 11.31 5.76
N ASN A 5 6.62 10.18 6.29
CA ASN A 5 6.38 8.82 5.80
C ASN A 5 5.38 8.02 6.67
N LEU A 6 4.65 8.70 7.55
CA LEU A 6 3.54 8.15 8.32
C LEU A 6 2.24 8.63 7.67
N GLU A 7 1.47 7.73 7.12
CA GLU A 7 0.22 8.04 6.45
C GLU A 7 -0.94 7.30 7.11
N TYR A 8 -2.09 7.94 7.16
CA TYR A 8 -3.35 7.37 7.63
C TYR A 8 -4.40 7.44 6.52
N LEU A 9 -5.15 6.36 6.36
CA LEU A 9 -6.25 6.27 5.41
C LEU A 9 -7.47 5.62 6.06
N SER A 10 -8.64 6.23 5.92
CA SER A 10 -9.93 5.65 6.34
C SER A 10 -10.74 5.23 5.13
N VAL A 11 -11.20 3.98 5.12
CA VAL A 11 -12.11 3.44 4.11
C VAL A 11 -13.43 3.10 4.79
N GLU A 12 -14.44 3.94 4.57
CA GLU A 12 -15.76 3.84 5.19
C GLU A 12 -16.65 2.74 4.57
N ASN A 13 -16.46 2.49 3.28
CA ASN A 13 -17.24 1.51 2.53
C ASN A 13 -16.43 1.03 1.33
N GLN A 14 -15.76 -0.08 1.47
CA GLN A 14 -15.12 -0.72 0.32
C GLN A 14 -16.19 -1.38 -0.55
N THR A 15 -16.25 -0.96 -1.82
CA THR A 15 -17.25 -1.43 -2.79
C THR A 15 -16.67 -2.27 -3.92
N THR A 16 -15.35 -2.37 -3.98
CA THR A 16 -14.60 -3.09 -5.04
C THR A 16 -13.46 -3.88 -4.43
N ASP A 17 -13.11 -4.98 -5.08
CA ASP A 17 -11.90 -5.74 -4.73
C ASP A 17 -10.66 -4.87 -4.92
N PHE A 18 -9.67 -5.00 -4.04
CA PHE A 18 -8.33 -4.51 -4.34
C PHE A 18 -7.60 -5.57 -5.17
N PRO A 19 -7.07 -5.18 -6.34
CA PRO A 19 -6.34 -6.09 -7.21
C PRO A 19 -5.01 -6.51 -6.57
N LYS A 20 -4.28 -7.43 -7.19
CA LYS A 20 -2.91 -7.72 -6.78
C LYS A 20 -2.08 -6.45 -6.80
N HIS A 21 -1.45 -6.14 -5.68
CA HIS A 21 -0.57 -4.98 -5.46
C HIS A 21 0.39 -5.26 -4.30
N PHE A 22 1.29 -4.33 -4.03
CA PHE A 22 2.11 -4.29 -2.83
C PHE A 22 2.30 -2.84 -2.37
N HIS A 23 2.71 -2.67 -1.13
CA HIS A 23 3.12 -1.39 -0.57
C HIS A 23 4.62 -1.42 -0.27
N GLU A 24 5.31 -0.29 -0.37
CA GLU A 24 6.71 -0.13 0.03
C GLU A 24 6.85 0.05 1.55
N THR A 25 5.72 0.15 2.22
CA THR A 25 5.55 0.37 3.66
C THR A 25 4.91 -0.83 4.33
N PHE A 26 5.01 -0.91 5.65
CA PHE A 26 4.08 -1.71 6.44
C PHE A 26 2.67 -1.12 6.29
N CYS A 27 1.70 -1.98 6.00
CA CYS A 27 0.29 -1.61 5.97
C CYS A 27 -0.39 -2.28 7.16
N ILE A 28 -0.88 -1.46 8.11
CA ILE A 28 -1.44 -1.92 9.38
C ILE A 28 -2.88 -1.43 9.44
N SER A 29 -3.85 -2.34 9.33
CA SER A 29 -5.28 -2.00 9.20
C SER A 29 -6.08 -2.50 10.39
N LEU A 30 -6.86 -1.61 11.01
CA LEU A 30 -7.85 -1.95 12.04
C LEU A 30 -9.25 -2.07 11.40
N ILE A 31 -9.88 -3.23 11.54
CA ILE A 31 -11.19 -3.51 10.96
C ILE A 31 -12.29 -3.05 11.90
N HIS A 32 -13.13 -2.11 11.43
CA HIS A 32 -14.27 -1.59 12.20
C HIS A 32 -15.56 -2.32 11.91
N ASN A 33 -15.74 -2.83 10.67
CA ASN A 33 -16.92 -3.60 10.26
C ASN A 33 -16.60 -4.49 9.08
N GLY A 34 -17.28 -5.64 9.00
CA GLY A 34 -17.06 -6.64 7.96
C GLY A 34 -15.88 -7.57 8.24
N ILE A 35 -15.45 -8.28 7.20
CA ILE A 35 -14.30 -9.18 7.20
C ILE A 35 -13.41 -8.81 6.03
N GLU A 36 -12.17 -8.47 6.31
CA GLU A 36 -11.15 -8.29 5.28
C GLU A 36 -10.54 -9.65 4.93
N GLN A 37 -10.55 -10.01 3.66
CA GLN A 37 -9.78 -11.11 3.12
C GLN A 37 -8.49 -10.58 2.51
N ILE A 38 -7.37 -11.22 2.81
CA ILE A 38 -6.06 -10.89 2.24
C ILE A 38 -5.50 -12.14 1.61
N ASP A 39 -5.41 -12.14 0.27
CA ASP A 39 -4.88 -13.26 -0.51
C ASP A 39 -3.40 -13.00 -0.85
N PHE A 40 -2.52 -13.83 -0.31
CA PHE A 40 -1.12 -13.96 -0.73
C PHE A 40 -0.99 -15.15 -1.69
N ASP A 41 0.17 -15.32 -2.34
CA ASP A 41 0.37 -16.44 -3.28
C ASP A 41 0.29 -17.82 -2.59
N ASN A 42 0.59 -17.91 -1.30
CA ASN A 42 0.69 -19.17 -0.55
C ASN A 42 -0.32 -19.31 0.61
N GLN A 43 -1.10 -18.29 0.89
CA GLN A 43 -2.08 -18.30 1.99
C GLN A 43 -3.15 -17.24 1.81
N THR A 44 -4.31 -17.49 2.39
CA THR A 44 -5.38 -16.50 2.58
C THR A 44 -5.56 -16.24 4.07
N LEU A 45 -5.66 -14.98 4.45
CA LEU A 45 -5.93 -14.55 5.82
C LEU A 45 -7.27 -13.82 5.87
N PHE A 46 -7.94 -13.94 7.03
CA PHE A 46 -9.18 -13.22 7.31
C PHE A 46 -9.02 -12.38 8.56
N SER A 47 -9.35 -11.10 8.46
CA SER A 47 -9.32 -10.14 9.56
C SER A 47 -10.72 -9.66 9.84
N GLU A 48 -11.25 -10.02 11.01
CA GLU A 48 -12.61 -9.70 11.43
C GLU A 48 -12.69 -8.36 12.15
N LYS A 49 -13.91 -7.88 12.38
CA LYS A 49 -14.16 -6.68 13.18
C LYS A 49 -13.40 -6.73 14.51
N GLY A 50 -12.63 -5.68 14.81
CA GLY A 50 -11.84 -5.54 16.04
C GLY A 50 -10.49 -6.25 15.98
N SER A 51 -10.07 -6.78 14.83
CA SER A 51 -8.71 -7.26 14.62
C SER A 51 -7.88 -6.26 13.82
N ILE A 52 -6.56 -6.36 13.96
CA ILE A 52 -5.59 -5.64 13.14
C ILE A 52 -4.97 -6.64 12.16
N SER A 53 -4.99 -6.31 10.87
CA SER A 53 -4.23 -7.01 9.83
C SER A 53 -2.94 -6.26 9.52
N ILE A 54 -1.88 -7.01 9.16
CA ILE A 54 -0.57 -6.42 8.80
C ILE A 54 -0.05 -7.06 7.52
N THR A 55 0.32 -6.22 6.54
CA THR A 55 1.14 -6.63 5.39
C THR A 55 2.53 -6.01 5.53
N ASN A 56 3.58 -6.83 5.27
CA ASN A 56 4.95 -6.31 5.28
C ASN A 56 5.27 -5.61 3.96
N PRO A 57 6.28 -4.73 3.93
CA PRO A 57 6.71 -4.09 2.69
C PRO A 57 6.98 -5.08 1.56
N TYR A 58 6.62 -4.72 0.33
CA TYR A 58 6.82 -5.48 -0.91
C TYR A 58 6.16 -6.87 -0.96
N GLU A 59 5.25 -7.19 -0.04
CA GLU A 59 4.47 -8.43 -0.12
C GLU A 59 3.28 -8.27 -1.07
N ILE A 60 3.29 -9.04 -2.14
CA ILE A 60 2.21 -9.04 -3.14
C ILE A 60 0.97 -9.69 -2.53
N HIS A 61 -0.12 -8.96 -2.55
CA HIS A 61 -1.41 -9.42 -2.04
C HIS A 61 -2.58 -8.80 -2.82
N SER A 62 -3.77 -9.34 -2.62
CA SER A 62 -5.04 -8.77 -3.07
C SER A 62 -6.07 -8.87 -1.94
N ASN A 63 -7.06 -7.97 -1.95
CA ASN A 63 -8.12 -7.98 -0.96
C ASN A 63 -9.47 -8.07 -1.69
N PRO A 64 -9.92 -9.29 -2.04
CA PRO A 64 -11.24 -9.49 -2.59
C PRO A 64 -12.32 -9.24 -1.53
N LEU A 65 -13.49 -8.75 -1.96
CA LEU A 65 -14.64 -8.64 -1.09
C LEU A 65 -15.24 -10.01 -0.83
N THR A 66 -15.26 -10.45 0.42
CA THR A 66 -15.85 -11.73 0.83
C THR A 66 -17.36 -11.74 0.66
N ASP A 67 -18.01 -10.64 1.01
CA ASP A 67 -19.44 -10.44 0.91
C ASP A 67 -19.76 -8.99 0.51
N LYS A 68 -20.36 -8.83 -0.66
CA LYS A 68 -20.73 -7.49 -1.19
C LYS A 68 -21.94 -6.88 -0.47
N SER A 69 -22.68 -7.67 0.32
CA SER A 69 -23.80 -7.18 1.14
C SER A 69 -23.34 -6.54 2.45
N ILE A 70 -22.12 -6.86 2.90
CA ILE A 70 -21.53 -6.33 4.14
C ILE A 70 -20.59 -5.20 3.80
N CYS A 71 -20.84 -4.02 4.38
CA CYS A 71 -19.95 -2.88 4.26
C CYS A 71 -18.64 -3.15 5.01
N LEU A 72 -17.54 -3.33 4.30
CA LEU A 72 -16.22 -3.40 4.91
C LEU A 72 -15.73 -1.99 5.21
N LYS A 73 -15.48 -1.74 6.50
CA LYS A 73 -14.95 -0.48 7.03
C LYS A 73 -13.67 -0.73 7.80
N PHE A 74 -12.62 0.01 7.47
CA PHE A 74 -11.33 -0.09 8.13
C PHE A 74 -10.53 1.21 8.06
N ASP A 75 -9.62 1.34 8.98
CA ASP A 75 -8.59 2.38 9.00
C ASP A 75 -7.23 1.74 8.79
N THR A 76 -6.35 2.37 8.03
CA THR A 76 -5.00 1.88 7.76
C THR A 76 -3.96 2.93 8.10
N ILE A 77 -2.90 2.50 8.79
CA ILE A 77 -1.67 3.26 8.99
C ILE A 77 -0.59 2.65 8.10
N TYR A 78 0.03 3.47 7.25
CA TYR A 78 1.19 3.13 6.46
C TYR A 78 2.44 3.65 7.15
N LEU A 79 3.38 2.75 7.43
CA LEU A 79 4.60 3.03 8.18
C LEU A 79 5.82 2.60 7.35
N SER A 80 6.70 3.53 7.01
CA SER A 80 7.90 3.21 6.24
C SER A 80 8.84 2.29 7.01
N ASN A 81 9.63 1.50 6.27
CA ASN A 81 10.63 0.62 6.88
C ASN A 81 11.68 1.42 7.66
N ASP A 82 12.09 2.58 7.18
CA ASP A 82 13.08 3.42 7.85
C ASP A 82 12.56 3.97 9.18
N LEU A 83 11.29 4.40 9.21
CA LEU A 83 10.66 4.84 10.46
C LEU A 83 10.47 3.66 11.43
N MET A 84 10.08 2.49 10.95
CA MET A 84 10.00 1.27 11.77
C MET A 84 11.35 0.92 12.39
N LYS A 85 12.43 0.93 11.59
CA LYS A 85 13.81 0.71 12.07
C LYS A 85 14.23 1.75 13.10
N PHE A 86 13.96 3.03 12.85
CA PHE A 86 14.26 4.11 13.81
C PHE A 86 13.62 3.85 15.16
N LEU A 87 12.32 3.50 15.18
CA LEU A 87 11.56 3.21 16.39
C LEU A 87 12.04 1.95 17.13
N LEU A 88 12.66 1.03 16.42
CA LEU A 88 13.17 -0.25 16.94
C LEU A 88 14.71 -0.28 17.08
N ASN A 89 15.34 0.90 17.23
CA ASN A 89 16.78 1.03 17.42
C ASN A 89 17.62 0.35 16.32
N GLY A 90 17.21 0.53 15.07
CA GLY A 90 17.90 0.00 13.89
C GLY A 90 17.53 -1.46 13.53
N GLN A 91 16.66 -2.10 14.29
CA GLN A 91 16.24 -3.47 13.97
C GLN A 91 15.27 -3.49 12.79
N ASN A 92 15.61 -4.28 11.77
CA ASN A 92 14.69 -4.62 10.69
C ASN A 92 13.83 -5.81 11.13
N ILE A 93 12.51 -5.72 11.01
CA ILE A 93 11.57 -6.75 11.46
C ILE A 93 10.67 -7.22 10.33
N LYS A 94 10.14 -8.44 10.47
CA LYS A 94 9.07 -8.98 9.64
C LYS A 94 7.95 -9.49 10.54
N PHE A 95 6.73 -9.03 10.33
CA PHE A 95 5.58 -9.58 11.03
C PHE A 95 5.30 -11.00 10.53
N THR A 96 5.28 -11.96 11.44
CA THR A 96 4.98 -13.38 11.18
C THR A 96 3.56 -13.73 11.62
N ASN A 97 3.08 -13.13 12.71
CA ASN A 97 1.66 -13.17 13.05
C ASN A 97 0.99 -11.92 12.47
N ARG A 98 0.13 -12.14 11.48
CA ARG A 98 -0.38 -11.12 10.57
C ARG A 98 -1.78 -10.62 10.97
N ILE A 99 -2.51 -11.39 11.78
CA ILE A 99 -3.82 -11.03 12.30
C ILE A 99 -3.73 -10.96 13.81
N ILE A 100 -3.99 -9.79 14.35
CA ILE A 100 -3.79 -9.49 15.78
C ILE A 100 -5.13 -9.17 16.41
N ASN A 101 -5.54 -10.00 17.37
CA ASN A 101 -6.73 -9.80 18.19
C ASN A 101 -6.31 -9.30 19.58
N SER A 102 -6.12 -7.99 19.72
CA SER A 102 -5.67 -7.36 20.97
C SER A 102 -6.38 -6.04 21.23
N LYS A 103 -7.19 -5.99 22.27
CA LYS A 103 -7.86 -4.75 22.70
C LYS A 103 -6.85 -3.62 22.97
N LYS A 104 -5.67 -3.96 23.53
CA LYS A 104 -4.60 -3.00 23.79
C LYS A 104 -4.04 -2.44 22.49
N ALA A 105 -3.75 -3.29 21.50
CA ALA A 105 -3.24 -2.84 20.20
C ALA A 105 -4.29 -1.97 19.46
N ASN A 106 -5.56 -2.33 19.53
CA ASN A 106 -6.64 -1.54 18.95
C ASN A 106 -6.76 -0.16 19.58
N GLN A 107 -6.68 -0.08 20.94
CA GLN A 107 -6.71 1.21 21.63
C GLN A 107 -5.52 2.08 21.20
N LEU A 108 -4.31 1.53 21.17
CA LEU A 108 -3.11 2.26 20.75
C LEU A 108 -3.14 2.68 19.27
N PHE A 109 -3.79 1.90 18.40
CA PHE A 109 -4.06 2.30 17.03
C PHE A 109 -4.92 3.56 16.97
N MET A 110 -6.02 3.59 17.75
CA MET A 110 -6.91 4.75 17.84
C MET A 110 -6.24 5.96 18.49
N ASP A 111 -5.42 5.74 19.53
CA ASP A 111 -4.65 6.80 20.17
C ASP A 111 -3.64 7.43 19.21
N LEU A 112 -2.97 6.60 18.38
CA LEU A 112 -2.07 7.09 17.32
C LEU A 112 -2.83 7.89 16.26
N LYS A 113 -3.98 7.40 15.81
CA LYS A 113 -4.85 8.15 14.90
C LYS A 113 -5.17 9.53 15.46
N TYR A 114 -5.65 9.59 16.73
CA TYR A 114 -5.95 10.86 17.38
C TYR A 114 -4.71 11.75 17.50
N ALA A 115 -3.54 11.18 17.81
CA ALA A 115 -2.29 11.91 17.86
C ALA A 115 -1.94 12.55 16.49
N MET A 116 -2.14 11.83 15.40
CA MET A 116 -1.91 12.34 14.04
C MET A 116 -2.82 13.55 13.74
N ASP A 117 -4.08 13.54 14.20
CA ASP A 117 -5.01 14.66 14.03
C ASP A 117 -4.56 15.92 14.79
N THR A 118 -3.80 15.78 15.89
CA THR A 118 -3.27 16.92 16.65
C THR A 118 -2.15 17.67 15.94
N ARG A 119 -1.51 17.05 14.94
CA ARG A 119 -0.31 17.56 14.23
C ARG A 119 0.86 17.91 15.16
N ASN A 120 0.88 17.38 16.38
CA ASN A 120 1.96 17.57 17.35
C ASN A 120 2.96 16.41 17.25
N SER A 121 4.19 16.71 16.82
CA SER A 121 5.22 15.72 16.58
C SER A 121 5.56 14.89 17.81
N ASP A 122 5.60 15.48 19.00
CA ASP A 122 5.98 14.76 20.24
C ASP A 122 4.88 13.77 20.64
N VAL A 123 3.61 14.17 20.48
CA VAL A 123 2.44 13.31 20.76
C VAL A 123 2.39 12.14 19.75
N ILE A 124 2.64 12.43 18.46
CA ILE A 124 2.70 11.41 17.41
C ILE A 124 3.82 10.42 17.72
N GLU A 125 5.04 10.91 18.02
CA GLU A 125 6.19 10.05 18.31
C GLU A 125 5.93 9.15 19.51
N PHE A 126 5.40 9.69 20.59
CA PHE A 126 5.09 8.94 21.79
C PHE A 126 4.06 7.83 21.50
N SER A 127 2.94 8.17 20.85
CA SER A 127 1.87 7.22 20.51
C SER A 127 2.36 6.14 19.56
N LEU A 128 3.16 6.52 18.56
CA LEU A 128 3.74 5.60 17.58
C LEU A 128 4.72 4.62 18.23
N LYS A 129 5.59 5.08 19.13
CA LYS A 129 6.50 4.23 19.93
C LYS A 129 5.73 3.20 20.76
N GLN A 130 4.67 3.61 21.44
CA GLN A 130 3.83 2.71 22.24
C GLN A 130 3.17 1.64 21.35
N PHE A 131 2.61 2.06 20.22
CA PHE A 131 1.95 1.17 19.27
C PHE A 131 2.93 0.16 18.66
N VAL A 132 4.05 0.61 18.11
CA VAL A 132 5.08 -0.25 17.48
C VAL A 132 5.67 -1.23 18.49
N ASN A 133 6.00 -0.79 19.73
CA ASN A 133 6.51 -1.68 20.76
C ASN A 133 5.49 -2.76 21.17
N THR A 134 4.19 -2.44 21.13
CA THR A 134 3.13 -3.42 21.41
C THR A 134 3.00 -4.42 20.28
N LEU A 135 3.19 -4.00 19.01
CA LEU A 135 3.14 -4.90 17.84
C LEU A 135 4.40 -5.75 17.68
N LYS A 136 5.55 -5.32 18.22
CA LYS A 136 6.84 -6.00 18.05
C LYS A 136 6.80 -7.49 18.41
N ILE A 137 6.02 -7.88 19.42
CA ILE A 137 5.91 -9.29 19.88
C ILE A 137 5.34 -10.24 18.81
N TYR A 138 4.68 -9.70 17.77
CA TYR A 138 4.11 -10.43 16.64
C TYR A 138 5.05 -10.50 15.44
N SER A 139 6.30 -10.05 15.62
CA SER A 139 7.32 -10.00 14.57
C SER A 139 8.57 -10.78 14.95
N GLN A 140 9.42 -10.99 13.95
CA GLN A 140 10.77 -11.54 14.10
C GLN A 140 11.77 -10.58 13.46
N VAL A 141 13.04 -10.66 13.89
CA VAL A 141 14.12 -9.93 13.23
C VAL A 141 14.23 -10.41 11.78
N ASN A 142 14.21 -9.47 10.84
CA ASN A 142 14.42 -9.74 9.44
C ASN A 142 15.88 -9.41 9.08
N PRO A 143 16.72 -10.40 8.75
CA PRO A 143 18.12 -10.15 8.39
C PRO A 143 18.29 -9.51 7.00
N LYS A 144 17.22 -9.50 6.20
CA LYS A 144 17.23 -8.96 4.83
C LYS A 144 16.56 -7.59 4.79
N GLU A 145 17.12 -6.69 3.99
CA GLU A 145 16.45 -5.44 3.65
C GLU A 145 15.20 -5.70 2.80
N TYR A 146 14.18 -4.88 2.99
CA TYR A 146 13.01 -4.90 2.15
C TYR A 146 13.33 -4.31 0.77
N SER A 147 12.95 -5.00 -0.29
CA SER A 147 13.16 -4.58 -1.68
C SER A 147 12.18 -5.27 -2.61
N GLU A 148 12.05 -4.76 -3.81
CA GLU A 148 11.25 -5.39 -4.88
C GLU A 148 11.94 -6.65 -5.46
N GLN A 149 12.22 -7.65 -4.61
CA GLN A 149 12.98 -8.86 -5.01
C GLN A 149 12.32 -9.66 -6.14
N ASN A 150 10.99 -9.53 -6.28
CA ASN A 150 10.23 -10.24 -7.32
C ASN A 150 10.57 -9.78 -8.75
N LEU A 151 11.21 -8.61 -8.90
CA LEU A 151 11.64 -8.09 -10.19
C LEU A 151 13.10 -8.42 -10.53
N TYR A 152 13.74 -9.33 -9.81
CA TYR A 152 15.16 -9.65 -9.99
C TYR A 152 15.57 -10.00 -11.42
N GLY A 153 14.66 -10.54 -12.24
CA GLY A 153 14.90 -10.77 -13.66
C GLY A 153 14.59 -9.58 -14.59
N PHE A 154 14.08 -8.47 -14.05
CA PHE A 154 13.58 -7.34 -14.84
C PHE A 154 14.05 -5.98 -14.29
N LYS A 155 15.21 -5.94 -13.65
CA LYS A 155 15.75 -4.75 -12.99
C LYS A 155 15.79 -3.53 -13.94
N ASP A 156 16.26 -3.70 -15.17
CA ASP A 156 16.36 -2.61 -16.12
C ASP A 156 14.97 -2.10 -16.57
N VAL A 157 14.02 -3.03 -16.73
CA VAL A 157 12.62 -2.68 -17.04
C VAL A 157 12.00 -1.92 -15.88
N ASN A 158 12.23 -2.36 -14.65
CA ASN A 158 11.72 -1.68 -13.46
C ASN A 158 12.31 -0.28 -13.31
N ASN A 159 13.63 -0.16 -13.40
CA ASN A 159 14.31 1.14 -13.36
C ASN A 159 13.77 2.09 -14.44
N TYR A 160 13.56 1.58 -15.66
CA TYR A 160 12.98 2.37 -16.74
C TYR A 160 11.56 2.85 -16.40
N ILE A 161 10.72 1.97 -15.88
CA ILE A 161 9.35 2.32 -15.45
C ILE A 161 9.38 3.40 -14.36
N GLU A 162 10.23 3.25 -13.36
CA GLU A 162 10.31 4.21 -12.24
C GLU A 162 10.79 5.59 -12.69
N HIS A 163 11.83 5.66 -13.51
CA HIS A 163 12.36 6.93 -14.00
C HIS A 163 11.42 7.64 -14.98
N ASN A 164 10.52 6.90 -15.64
CA ASN A 164 9.61 7.42 -16.67
C ASN A 164 8.14 7.22 -16.28
N ILE A 165 7.82 7.20 -14.97
CA ILE A 165 6.50 6.81 -14.48
C ILE A 165 5.35 7.65 -15.04
N CYS A 166 5.63 8.89 -15.42
CA CYS A 166 4.67 9.77 -16.07
C CYS A 166 4.42 9.45 -17.56
N ASP A 167 5.27 8.66 -18.20
CA ASP A 167 5.20 8.41 -19.64
C ASP A 167 4.16 7.35 -20.03
N LYS A 168 3.92 7.24 -21.33
CA LYS A 168 3.14 6.16 -21.91
C LYS A 168 4.06 4.97 -22.19
N PHE A 169 3.68 3.80 -21.68
CA PHE A 169 4.47 2.57 -21.87
C PHE A 169 3.92 1.69 -22.96
N CYS A 170 4.84 1.05 -23.70
CA CYS A 170 4.53 0.08 -24.75
C CYS A 170 5.10 -1.30 -24.39
N LEU A 171 4.25 -2.34 -24.38
CA LEU A 171 4.69 -3.71 -24.06
C LEU A 171 5.77 -4.24 -25.02
N VAL A 172 5.78 -3.78 -26.28
CA VAL A 172 6.81 -4.19 -27.25
C VAL A 172 8.16 -3.64 -26.87
N GLU A 173 8.24 -2.39 -26.44
CA GLU A 173 9.49 -1.74 -26.00
C GLU A 173 10.01 -2.39 -24.70
N LEU A 174 9.17 -2.57 -23.71
CA LEU A 174 9.53 -3.24 -22.45
C LEU A 174 10.01 -4.69 -22.70
N SER A 175 9.37 -5.41 -23.62
CA SER A 175 9.78 -6.77 -23.97
C SER A 175 11.14 -6.83 -24.69
N LYS A 176 11.45 -5.83 -25.53
CA LYS A 176 12.78 -5.68 -26.16
C LYS A 176 13.86 -5.41 -25.12
N MET A 177 13.60 -4.51 -24.15
CA MET A 177 14.54 -4.25 -23.05
C MET A 177 14.85 -5.51 -22.24
N ALA A 178 13.86 -6.38 -22.05
CA ALA A 178 14.02 -7.65 -21.38
C ALA A 178 14.63 -8.76 -22.26
N ASN A 179 14.94 -8.49 -23.54
CA ASN A 179 15.39 -9.49 -24.53
C ASN A 179 14.46 -10.70 -24.65
N ILE A 180 13.16 -10.49 -24.55
CA ILE A 180 12.13 -11.55 -24.61
C ILE A 180 11.04 -11.10 -25.59
N ASN A 181 10.40 -12.03 -26.31
CA ASN A 181 9.23 -11.68 -27.10
C ASN A 181 8.07 -11.24 -26.21
N LYS A 182 7.14 -10.44 -26.75
CA LYS A 182 6.03 -9.80 -26.03
C LYS A 182 5.23 -10.77 -25.16
N TYR A 183 4.89 -11.95 -25.67
CA TYR A 183 4.08 -12.93 -24.94
C TYR A 183 4.87 -13.59 -23.79
N GLY A 184 6.11 -13.97 -24.08
CA GLY A 184 7.04 -14.50 -23.08
C GLY A 184 7.32 -13.49 -21.97
N PHE A 185 7.48 -12.21 -22.32
CA PHE A 185 7.66 -11.13 -21.36
C PHE A 185 6.46 -11.01 -20.41
N VAL A 186 5.23 -10.90 -20.92
CA VAL A 186 4.03 -10.80 -20.08
C VAL A 186 3.91 -12.01 -19.14
N LYS A 187 4.14 -13.23 -19.65
CA LYS A 187 4.07 -14.47 -18.86
C LYS A 187 5.12 -14.50 -17.76
N LYS A 188 6.38 -14.22 -18.08
CA LYS A 188 7.50 -14.26 -17.12
C LYS A 188 7.36 -13.13 -16.09
N PHE A 189 7.01 -11.91 -16.53
CA PHE A 189 6.79 -10.78 -15.64
C PHE A 189 5.66 -11.07 -14.64
N LYS A 190 4.53 -11.63 -15.11
CA LYS A 190 3.42 -12.04 -14.23
C LYS A 190 3.85 -13.15 -13.26
N ALA A 191 4.67 -14.09 -13.69
CA ALA A 191 5.17 -15.16 -12.82
C ALA A 191 6.09 -14.63 -11.71
N SER A 192 6.90 -13.59 -11.98
CA SER A 192 7.81 -13.01 -11.00
C SER A 192 7.17 -11.96 -10.11
N THR A 193 6.17 -11.21 -10.60
CA THR A 193 5.56 -10.07 -9.88
C THR A 193 4.12 -10.32 -9.42
N GLY A 194 3.53 -11.45 -9.78
CA GLY A 194 2.10 -11.71 -9.57
C GLY A 194 1.15 -10.87 -10.44
N MET A 195 1.66 -9.87 -11.17
CA MET A 195 0.90 -8.89 -11.95
C MET A 195 1.32 -8.85 -13.41
N THR A 196 0.40 -8.50 -14.31
CA THR A 196 0.81 -8.16 -15.69
C THR A 196 1.63 -6.87 -15.70
N PRO A 197 2.53 -6.66 -16.70
CA PRO A 197 3.32 -5.43 -16.77
C PRO A 197 2.47 -4.15 -16.73
N MET A 198 1.32 -4.15 -17.41
CA MET A 198 0.44 -2.98 -17.44
C MET A 198 -0.25 -2.72 -16.09
N ASN A 199 -0.67 -3.78 -15.38
CA ASN A 199 -1.25 -3.62 -14.03
C ASN A 199 -0.21 -3.11 -13.03
N TYR A 200 1.02 -3.62 -13.13
CA TYR A 200 2.15 -3.14 -12.34
C TYR A 200 2.40 -1.64 -12.59
N ILE A 201 2.46 -1.21 -13.86
CA ILE A 201 2.63 0.20 -14.24
C ILE A 201 1.48 1.06 -13.71
N LEU A 202 0.22 0.61 -13.86
CA LEU A 202 -0.94 1.33 -13.33
C LEU A 202 -0.88 1.49 -11.82
N MET A 203 -0.51 0.44 -11.09
CA MET A 203 -0.29 0.47 -9.64
C MET A 203 0.78 1.51 -9.27
N LYS A 204 1.96 1.44 -9.90
CA LYS A 204 3.06 2.39 -9.63
C LYS A 204 2.66 3.83 -9.96
N LYS A 205 1.93 4.07 -11.06
CA LYS A 205 1.39 5.40 -11.41
C LYS A 205 0.45 5.93 -10.33
N ILE A 206 -0.46 5.10 -9.82
CA ILE A 206 -1.41 5.50 -8.78
C ILE A 206 -0.68 5.81 -7.48
N PHE A 207 0.24 4.95 -7.03
CA PHE A 207 0.98 5.21 -5.79
C PHE A 207 1.90 6.42 -5.90
N SER A 208 2.56 6.62 -7.04
CA SER A 208 3.35 7.83 -7.29
C SER A 208 2.48 9.08 -7.38
N SER A 209 1.36 9.05 -8.12
CA SER A 209 0.46 10.21 -8.22
C SER A 209 -0.16 10.60 -6.88
N LYS A 210 -0.45 9.62 -6.02
CA LYS A 210 -1.00 9.83 -4.67
C LYS A 210 -0.11 10.77 -3.83
N THR A 211 1.22 10.64 -3.91
CA THR A 211 2.16 11.47 -3.14
C THR A 211 2.16 12.94 -3.54
N LEU A 212 1.67 13.25 -4.75
CA LEU A 212 1.58 14.62 -5.27
C LEU A 212 0.25 15.30 -4.94
N ILE A 213 -0.77 14.55 -4.49
CA ILE A 213 -2.07 15.13 -4.17
C ILE A 213 -1.92 16.03 -2.93
N ASN A 214 -2.32 17.28 -3.10
CA ASN A 214 -2.38 18.27 -2.04
C ASN A 214 -3.63 19.14 -2.24
N PRO A 215 -4.05 19.97 -1.26
CA PRO A 215 -5.28 20.76 -1.34
C PRO A 215 -5.41 21.66 -2.58
N ASN A 216 -4.29 22.09 -3.16
CA ASN A 216 -4.26 22.99 -4.31
C ASN A 216 -4.12 22.26 -5.66
N MET A 217 -3.89 20.94 -5.66
CA MET A 217 -3.65 20.17 -6.88
C MET A 217 -4.94 20.01 -7.71
N GLU A 218 -4.86 20.31 -8.99
CA GLU A 218 -5.91 20.00 -9.96
C GLU A 218 -5.83 18.55 -10.40
N LEU A 219 -6.83 17.73 -10.02
CA LEU A 219 -6.84 16.30 -10.26
C LEU A 219 -6.87 15.94 -11.75
N THR A 220 -7.42 16.82 -12.59
CA THR A 220 -7.41 16.64 -14.05
C THR A 220 -6.00 16.79 -14.60
N GLU A 221 -5.26 17.78 -14.15
CA GLU A 221 -3.85 17.97 -14.55
C GLU A 221 -2.99 16.78 -14.11
N LEU A 222 -3.18 16.32 -12.87
CA LEU A 222 -2.49 15.14 -12.34
C LEU A 222 -2.79 13.88 -13.18
N ALA A 223 -4.05 13.68 -13.60
CA ALA A 223 -4.42 12.55 -14.46
C ALA A 223 -3.68 12.61 -15.80
N TYR A 224 -3.61 13.76 -16.44
CA TYR A 224 -2.88 13.93 -17.72
C TYR A 224 -1.37 13.79 -17.52
N GLN A 225 -0.80 14.34 -16.44
CA GLN A 225 0.62 14.20 -16.11
C GLN A 225 1.05 12.74 -16.04
N TYR A 226 0.18 11.86 -15.52
CA TYR A 226 0.45 10.40 -15.44
C TYR A 226 -0.04 9.62 -16.67
N ASN A 227 -0.37 10.30 -17.78
CA ASN A 227 -0.84 9.69 -19.02
C ASN A 227 -2.10 8.81 -18.85
N PHE A 228 -3.05 9.22 -18.01
CA PHE A 228 -4.40 8.69 -18.04
C PHE A 228 -5.21 9.36 -19.17
N CYS A 229 -6.14 8.62 -19.78
CA CYS A 229 -6.95 9.14 -20.87
C CYS A 229 -7.81 10.35 -20.44
N ASP A 230 -8.33 10.29 -19.22
CA ASP A 230 -9.18 11.31 -18.62
C ASP A 230 -9.22 11.16 -17.08
N LEU A 231 -9.86 12.13 -16.41
CA LEU A 231 -10.05 12.13 -14.96
C LEU A 231 -10.91 10.94 -14.48
N ALA A 232 -11.86 10.46 -15.29
CA ALA A 232 -12.72 9.35 -14.90
C ALA A 232 -11.93 8.03 -14.84
N HIS A 233 -11.07 7.77 -15.84
CA HIS A 233 -10.14 6.63 -15.83
C HIS A 233 -9.17 6.70 -14.66
N PHE A 234 -8.56 7.87 -14.41
CA PHE A 234 -7.70 8.08 -13.25
C PHE A 234 -8.44 7.81 -11.95
N SER A 235 -9.62 8.42 -11.75
CA SER A 235 -10.39 8.29 -10.51
C SER A 235 -10.84 6.86 -10.24
N LYS A 236 -11.27 6.13 -11.29
CA LYS A 236 -11.65 4.72 -11.17
C LYS A 236 -10.44 3.86 -10.79
N THR A 237 -9.30 4.06 -11.44
CA THR A 237 -8.07 3.32 -11.18
C THR A 237 -7.52 3.66 -9.79
N PHE A 238 -7.53 4.93 -9.41
CA PHE A 238 -7.12 5.38 -8.06
C PHE A 238 -7.98 4.72 -6.98
N LYS A 239 -9.33 4.77 -7.12
CA LYS A 239 -10.22 4.10 -6.16
C LYS A 239 -9.98 2.60 -6.10
N HIS A 240 -9.64 1.96 -7.22
CA HIS A 240 -9.37 0.52 -7.30
C HIS A 240 -8.13 0.09 -6.51
N TYR A 241 -7.09 0.93 -6.42
CA TYR A 241 -5.87 0.64 -5.66
C TYR A 241 -5.85 1.25 -4.25
N ILE A 242 -6.55 2.37 -4.03
CA ILE A 242 -6.48 3.14 -2.77
C ILE A 242 -7.74 2.94 -1.91
N GLY A 243 -8.86 2.49 -2.49
CA GLY A 243 -10.14 2.26 -1.80
C GLY A 243 -11.08 3.47 -1.78
N ILE A 244 -10.57 4.68 -1.92
CA ILE A 244 -11.35 5.92 -2.00
C ILE A 244 -11.01 6.70 -3.27
N SER A 245 -11.92 7.58 -3.72
CA SER A 245 -11.65 8.42 -4.89
C SER A 245 -10.52 9.44 -4.61
N PRO A 246 -9.80 9.91 -5.64
CA PRO A 246 -8.76 10.93 -5.46
C PRO A 246 -9.31 12.23 -4.89
N LYS A 247 -10.58 12.58 -5.20
CA LYS A 247 -11.26 13.73 -4.59
C LYS A 247 -11.43 13.53 -3.09
N LYS A 248 -11.99 12.38 -2.66
CA LYS A 248 -12.14 12.08 -1.23
C LYS A 248 -10.79 12.02 -0.52
N PHE A 249 -9.76 11.49 -1.17
CA PHE A 249 -8.39 11.46 -0.64
C PHE A 249 -7.88 12.90 -0.42
N LYS A 250 -8.02 13.78 -1.42
CA LYS A 250 -7.65 15.20 -1.34
C LYS A 250 -8.41 15.93 -0.23
N ASP A 251 -9.73 15.71 -0.12
CA ASP A 251 -10.58 16.33 0.90
C ASP A 251 -10.18 15.91 2.33
N ASN A 252 -9.60 14.72 2.51
CA ASN A 252 -9.13 14.24 3.81
C ASN A 252 -7.75 14.82 4.22
N LEU A 253 -7.03 15.52 3.33
CA LEU A 253 -5.74 16.17 3.63
C LEU A 253 -5.91 17.57 4.27
N ILE A 254 -7.12 18.11 4.23
CA ILE A 254 -7.46 19.41 4.80
C ILE A 254 -7.82 19.25 6.27
#